data_3e813a7b02f3286f66cba3d68aff4a69
#
_entry.id   3e813a7b02f3286f66cba3d68aff4a69
#
_cell.length_a   1.000
_cell.length_b   1.000
_cell.length_c   1.000
_cell.angle_alpha   90.00
_cell.angle_beta   90.00
_cell.angle_gamma   90.00
#
_symmetry.space_group_name_H-M   'P 1'
#
loop_
_entity.id
_entity.type
_entity.pdbx_description
1 polymer ?
#
loop_
_entity_poly.entity_id
_entity_poly.type
_entity_poly.pdbx_seq_one_letter_code
_entity_poly.pdbx_strand_id
1 'polypeptide(L)'
;MKEIAIEDNKRSPISWIPTLYFAMGMPFVVLNMVCTLMFKGLDVSDTQIALWTSFIMLPWTLKPLWSPLLEMYKTKKFFVIVTQIATGCIFGLVALALHLPNFFALSIALLAVIAFSGATHDVAADGVYMVSLSKDDQARYIGWQGAFYNIAKIAAT
;
A
#
# COMPACT_ATOMS: atom_id res chain seq x y z
N MET A 1 -40.88 -21.36 -16.61
CA MET A 1 -40.06 -20.96 -15.46
C MET A 1 -39.33 -19.70 -15.85
N LYS A 2 -39.68 -18.55 -15.25
CA LYS A 2 -38.95 -17.29 -15.47
C LYS A 2 -37.60 -17.39 -14.77
N GLU A 3 -36.54 -17.43 -15.54
CA GLU A 3 -35.17 -17.24 -15.07
C GLU A 3 -35.11 -15.83 -14.49
N ILE A 4 -35.04 -15.75 -13.16
CA ILE A 4 -34.79 -14.48 -12.46
C ILE A 4 -33.30 -14.19 -12.75
N ALA A 5 -33.05 -13.33 -13.73
CA ALA A 5 -31.74 -12.72 -13.92
C ALA A 5 -31.38 -12.00 -12.62
N ILE A 6 -30.48 -12.59 -11.83
CA ILE A 6 -29.83 -11.91 -10.74
C ILE A 6 -28.98 -10.84 -11.40
N GLU A 7 -29.51 -9.63 -11.44
CA GLU A 7 -28.79 -8.45 -11.87
C GLU A 7 -27.62 -8.27 -10.92
N ASP A 8 -26.47 -8.83 -11.32
CA ASP A 8 -25.22 -8.78 -10.57
C ASP A 8 -24.78 -7.31 -10.54
N ASN A 9 -25.10 -6.62 -9.45
CA ASN A 9 -24.79 -5.22 -9.19
C ASN A 9 -23.24 -5.06 -9.03
N LYS A 10 -22.50 -5.47 -10.08
CA LYS A 10 -21.06 -5.28 -10.17
C LYS A 10 -20.79 -3.80 -10.32
N ARG A 11 -20.28 -3.18 -9.26
CA ARG A 11 -19.78 -1.80 -9.32
C ARG A 11 -18.83 -1.66 -10.50
N SER A 12 -19.02 -0.61 -11.30
CA SER A 12 -18.14 -0.33 -12.44
C SER A 12 -16.67 -0.35 -12.01
N PRO A 13 -15.76 -1.03 -12.72
CA PRO A 13 -14.34 -1.08 -12.40
C PRO A 13 -13.71 0.30 -12.22
N ILE A 14 -14.15 1.29 -13.00
CA ILE A 14 -13.68 2.68 -12.91
C ILE A 14 -13.98 3.32 -11.54
N SER A 15 -14.95 2.83 -10.79
CA SER A 15 -15.31 3.42 -9.49
C SER A 15 -14.36 3.03 -8.36
N TRP A 16 -13.61 1.93 -8.48
CA TRP A 16 -12.77 1.42 -7.40
C TRP A 16 -11.30 1.22 -7.77
N ILE A 17 -10.96 0.94 -9.04
CA ILE A 17 -9.57 0.76 -9.48
C ILE A 17 -8.72 2.01 -9.19
N PRO A 18 -9.18 3.24 -9.53
CA PRO A 18 -8.42 4.45 -9.25
C PRO A 18 -8.05 4.61 -7.79
N THR A 19 -9.01 4.49 -6.89
CA THR A 19 -8.80 4.68 -5.45
C THR A 19 -7.94 3.58 -4.85
N LEU A 20 -8.09 2.33 -5.31
CA LEU A 20 -7.32 1.19 -4.84
C LEU A 20 -5.82 1.34 -5.16
N TYR A 21 -5.50 1.67 -6.42
CA TYR A 21 -4.11 1.80 -6.85
C TYR A 21 -3.47 3.13 -6.43
N PHE A 22 -4.26 4.17 -6.26
CA PHE A 22 -3.79 5.40 -5.60
C PHE A 22 -3.37 5.12 -4.15
N ALA A 23 -4.21 4.43 -3.38
CA ALA A 23 -3.89 4.05 -2.01
C ALA A 23 -2.69 3.09 -1.92
N MET A 24 -2.47 2.25 -2.94
CA MET A 24 -1.32 1.36 -3.06
C MET A 24 0.00 2.13 -3.28
N GLY A 25 -0.01 3.17 -4.11
CA GLY A 25 1.18 3.94 -4.45
C GLY A 25 1.68 4.85 -3.32
N MET A 26 0.79 5.36 -2.50
CA MET A 26 1.11 6.34 -1.45
C MET A 26 2.16 5.84 -0.43
N PRO A 27 1.98 4.70 0.26
CA PRO A 27 2.95 4.25 1.27
C PRO A 27 4.32 3.99 0.67
N PHE A 28 4.38 3.43 -0.52
CA PHE A 28 5.65 3.12 -1.19
C PHE A 28 6.50 4.37 -1.41
N VAL A 29 5.89 5.46 -1.91
CA VAL A 29 6.62 6.70 -2.18
C VAL A 29 6.99 7.42 -0.90
N VAL A 30 6.08 7.44 0.08
CA VAL A 30 6.38 8.05 1.37
C VAL A 30 7.59 7.37 2.01
N LEU A 31 7.66 6.04 1.99
CA LEU A 31 8.78 5.30 2.57
C LEU A 31 10.10 5.48 1.80
N ASN A 32 10.04 5.55 0.48
CA ASN A 32 11.26 5.66 -0.33
C ASN A 32 11.81 7.09 -0.40
N MET A 33 10.95 8.08 -0.54
CA MET A 33 11.35 9.43 -0.91
C MET A 33 11.08 10.44 0.20
N VAL A 34 9.84 10.49 0.71
CA VAL A 34 9.45 11.49 1.71
C VAL A 34 10.19 11.25 3.03
N CYS A 35 10.32 10.00 3.47
CA CYS A 35 11.06 9.66 4.69
C CYS A 35 12.54 10.03 4.58
N THR A 36 13.16 9.79 3.42
CA THR A 36 14.54 10.18 3.17
C THR A 36 14.73 11.70 3.32
N LEU A 37 13.85 12.49 2.67
CA LEU A 37 13.89 13.95 2.77
C LEU A 37 13.61 14.44 4.19
N MET A 38 12.65 13.84 4.86
CA MET A 38 12.27 14.16 6.24
C MET A 38 13.45 13.93 7.20
N PHE A 39 14.08 12.75 7.17
CA PHE A 39 15.22 12.46 8.04
C PHE A 39 16.44 13.32 7.72
N LYS A 40 16.65 13.65 6.45
CA LYS A 40 17.70 14.58 6.05
C LYS A 40 17.46 15.99 6.60
N GLY A 41 16.22 16.46 6.60
CA GLY A 41 15.83 17.72 7.23
C GLY A 41 15.92 17.75 8.77
N LEU A 42 16.05 16.57 9.40
CA LEU A 42 16.24 16.37 10.83
C LEU A 42 17.69 16.04 11.21
N ASP A 43 18.65 16.35 10.33
CA ASP A 43 20.09 16.15 10.51
C ASP A 43 20.52 14.70 10.77
N VAL A 44 19.73 13.72 10.33
CA VAL A 44 20.12 12.29 10.38
C VAL A 44 21.15 12.03 9.30
N SER A 45 22.21 11.28 9.62
CA SER A 45 23.31 10.99 8.68
C SER A 45 22.83 10.20 7.46
N ASP A 46 23.36 10.50 6.27
CA ASP A 46 23.02 9.83 5.02
C ASP A 46 23.24 8.31 5.10
N THR A 47 24.26 7.86 5.84
CA THR A 47 24.55 6.44 6.04
C THR A 47 23.44 5.73 6.81
N GLN A 48 22.91 6.36 7.88
CA GLN A 48 21.81 5.81 8.65
C GLN A 48 20.51 5.79 7.83
N ILE A 49 20.24 6.87 7.09
CA ILE A 49 19.07 6.94 6.21
C ILE A 49 19.13 5.81 5.18
N ALA A 50 20.23 5.68 4.45
CA ALA A 50 20.39 4.66 3.41
C ALA A 50 20.26 3.24 3.95
N LEU A 51 20.88 2.96 5.11
CA LEU A 51 20.81 1.65 5.75
C LEU A 51 19.38 1.29 6.13
N TRP A 52 18.71 2.14 6.90
CA TRP A 52 17.40 1.83 7.45
C TRP A 52 16.29 1.86 6.41
N THR A 53 16.34 2.79 5.43
CA THR A 53 15.37 2.78 4.33
C THR A 53 15.50 1.53 3.47
N SER A 54 16.71 1.00 3.27
CA SER A 54 16.91 -0.27 2.57
C SER A 54 16.26 -1.44 3.31
N PHE A 55 16.40 -1.52 4.64
CA PHE A 55 15.73 -2.54 5.45
C PHE A 55 14.19 -2.41 5.43
N ILE A 56 13.68 -1.19 5.49
CA ILE A 56 12.25 -0.92 5.42
C ILE A 56 11.64 -1.40 4.08
N MET A 57 12.43 -1.46 3.00
CA MET A 57 11.96 -1.94 1.70
C MET A 57 11.91 -3.47 1.57
N LEU A 58 12.52 -4.23 2.49
CA LEU A 58 12.53 -5.70 2.45
C LEU A 58 11.14 -6.34 2.35
N PRO A 59 10.08 -5.87 3.01
CA PRO A 59 8.75 -6.47 2.87
C PRO A 59 8.27 -6.58 1.42
N TRP A 60 8.59 -5.60 0.55
CA TRP A 60 8.22 -5.69 -0.86
C TRP A 60 8.90 -6.83 -1.61
N THR A 61 10.14 -7.13 -1.26
CA THR A 61 10.90 -8.26 -1.83
C THR A 61 10.44 -9.60 -1.28
N LEU A 62 10.03 -9.62 -0.01
CA LEU A 62 9.64 -10.82 0.71
C LEU A 62 8.14 -11.17 0.59
N LYS A 63 7.36 -10.40 -0.16
CA LYS A 63 5.92 -10.67 -0.41
C LYS A 63 5.58 -12.15 -0.65
N PRO A 64 6.34 -12.91 -1.47
CA PRO A 64 6.01 -14.31 -1.75
C PRO A 64 5.95 -15.20 -0.51
N LEU A 65 6.62 -14.83 0.58
CA LEU A 65 6.65 -15.65 1.80
C LEU A 65 5.29 -15.71 2.51
N TRP A 66 4.52 -14.62 2.48
CA TRP A 66 3.21 -14.59 3.18
C TRP A 66 2.01 -14.42 2.26
N SER A 67 2.21 -14.15 0.96
CA SER A 67 1.08 -14.02 0.03
C SER A 67 0.17 -15.24 0.00
N PRO A 68 0.66 -16.52 0.10
CA PRO A 68 -0.22 -17.67 0.17
C PRO A 68 -1.09 -17.69 1.44
N LEU A 69 -0.58 -17.14 2.55
CA LEU A 69 -1.35 -17.06 3.80
C LEU A 69 -2.56 -16.12 3.66
N LEU A 70 -2.43 -15.05 2.87
CA LEU A 70 -3.54 -14.12 2.62
C LEU A 70 -4.67 -14.77 1.80
N GLU A 71 -4.38 -15.85 1.07
CA GLU A 71 -5.38 -16.60 0.33
C GLU A 71 -6.13 -17.61 1.22
N MET A 72 -5.49 -18.07 2.28
CA MET A 72 -6.07 -19.03 3.22
C MET A 72 -6.98 -18.37 4.26
N TYR A 73 -6.74 -17.10 4.60
CA TYR A 73 -7.45 -16.39 5.66
C TYR A 73 -8.23 -15.21 5.10
N LYS A 74 -9.53 -15.11 5.42
CA LYS A 74 -10.37 -13.96 5.10
C LYS A 74 -10.43 -13.60 3.60
N THR A 75 -11.16 -12.54 3.29
CA THR A 75 -11.28 -12.03 1.92
C THR A 75 -10.18 -11.04 1.59
N LYS A 76 -9.77 -10.95 0.32
CA LYS A 76 -8.79 -9.96 -0.14
C LYS A 76 -9.25 -8.51 0.17
N LYS A 77 -10.56 -8.23 0.09
CA LYS A 77 -11.14 -6.93 0.48
C LYS A 77 -10.94 -6.59 1.96
N PHE A 78 -11.00 -7.59 2.83
CA PHE A 78 -10.74 -7.41 4.25
C PHE A 78 -9.30 -6.91 4.49
N PHE A 79 -8.32 -7.54 3.85
CA PHE A 79 -6.93 -7.12 3.97
C PHE A 79 -6.70 -5.72 3.40
N VAL A 80 -7.30 -5.37 2.26
CA VAL A 80 -7.23 -4.01 1.70
C VAL A 80 -7.70 -2.98 2.72
N ILE A 81 -8.86 -3.17 3.32
CA ILE A 81 -9.43 -2.20 4.28
C ILE A 81 -8.57 -2.12 5.54
N VAL A 82 -8.20 -3.26 6.13
CA VAL A 82 -7.42 -3.30 7.37
C VAL A 82 -6.05 -2.65 7.18
N THR A 83 -5.36 -2.95 6.09
CA THR A 83 -4.05 -2.37 5.83
C THR A 83 -4.12 -0.87 5.52
N GLN A 84 -5.16 -0.38 4.86
CA GLN A 84 -5.36 1.05 4.63
C GLN A 84 -5.57 1.80 5.95
N ILE A 85 -6.46 1.29 6.81
CA ILE A 85 -6.72 1.90 8.13
C ILE A 85 -5.45 1.86 8.99
N ALA A 86 -4.79 0.70 9.07
CA ALA A 86 -3.56 0.55 9.84
C ALA A 86 -2.46 1.51 9.35
N THR A 87 -2.23 1.58 8.05
CA THR A 87 -1.23 2.47 7.45
C THR A 87 -1.55 3.94 7.76
N GLY A 88 -2.81 4.37 7.62
CA GLY A 88 -3.22 5.73 7.94
C GLY A 88 -3.02 6.09 9.41
N CYS A 89 -3.42 5.20 10.33
CA CYS A 89 -3.21 5.39 11.77
C CYS A 89 -1.71 5.47 12.11
N ILE A 90 -0.89 4.59 11.54
CA ILE A 90 0.54 4.55 11.84
C ILE A 90 1.26 5.77 11.27
N PHE A 91 0.87 6.31 10.11
CA PHE A 91 1.40 7.60 9.65
C PHE A 91 1.13 8.73 10.65
N GLY A 92 -0.07 8.74 11.27
CA GLY A 92 -0.36 9.68 12.36
C GLY A 92 0.57 9.49 13.56
N LEU A 93 0.88 8.23 13.93
CA LEU A 93 1.82 7.93 15.00
C LEU A 93 3.26 8.35 14.65
N VAL A 94 3.69 8.18 13.38
CA VAL A 94 5.00 8.67 12.92
C VAL A 94 5.09 10.19 13.11
N ALA A 95 4.06 10.93 12.71
CA ALA A 95 4.05 12.39 12.89
C ALA A 95 4.18 12.80 14.37
N LEU A 96 3.53 12.08 15.28
CA LEU A 96 3.67 12.31 16.72
C LEU A 96 5.07 11.91 17.23
N ALA A 97 5.63 10.82 16.72
CA ALA A 97 6.94 10.32 17.12
C ALA A 97 8.07 11.32 16.83
N LEU A 98 7.94 12.15 15.79
CA LEU A 98 8.94 13.16 15.42
C LEU A 98 9.20 14.21 16.52
N HIS A 99 8.28 14.39 17.46
CA HIS A 99 8.40 15.31 18.58
C HIS A 99 9.11 14.70 19.80
N LEU A 100 9.47 13.42 19.75
CA LEU A 100 10.07 12.70 20.88
C LEU A 100 11.61 12.70 20.79
N PRO A 101 12.33 12.65 21.93
CA PRO A 101 13.80 12.63 21.91
C PRO A 101 14.40 11.43 21.15
N ASN A 102 13.70 10.29 21.11
CA ASN A 102 14.10 9.09 20.38
C ASN A 102 13.37 8.94 19.04
N PHE A 103 13.05 10.07 18.40
CA PHE A 103 12.21 10.10 17.18
C PHE A 103 12.69 9.16 16.08
N PHE A 104 14.00 9.06 15.85
CA PHE A 104 14.54 8.28 14.74
C PHE A 104 14.22 6.78 14.89
N ALA A 105 14.60 6.17 16.03
CA ALA A 105 14.37 4.76 16.27
C ALA A 105 12.87 4.40 16.25
N LEU A 106 12.06 5.24 16.89
CA LEU A 106 10.61 5.03 16.93
C LEU A 106 9.98 5.18 15.54
N SER A 107 10.38 6.19 14.78
CA SER A 107 9.91 6.38 13.41
C SER A 107 10.29 5.21 12.51
N ILE A 108 11.53 4.71 12.58
CA ILE A 108 11.98 3.53 11.83
C ILE A 108 11.12 2.30 12.15
N ALA A 109 10.83 2.05 13.42
CA ALA A 109 9.98 0.94 13.83
C ALA A 109 8.55 1.07 13.28
N LEU A 110 7.95 2.24 13.34
CA LEU A 110 6.63 2.51 12.80
C LEU A 110 6.60 2.41 11.26
N LEU A 111 7.63 2.94 10.59
CA LEU A 111 7.77 2.86 9.13
C LEU A 111 7.96 1.41 8.66
N ALA A 112 8.63 0.56 9.44
CA ALA A 112 8.73 -0.88 9.14
C ALA A 112 7.35 -1.57 9.18
N VAL A 113 6.50 -1.19 10.13
CA VAL A 113 5.10 -1.69 10.18
C VAL A 113 4.30 -1.19 8.98
N ILE A 114 4.47 0.08 8.57
CA ILE A 114 3.85 0.61 7.35
C ILE A 114 4.34 -0.15 6.12
N ALA A 115 5.61 -0.47 6.03
CA ALA A 115 6.19 -1.22 4.93
C ALA A 115 5.57 -2.63 4.80
N PHE A 116 5.43 -3.34 5.91
CA PHE A 116 4.76 -4.64 5.94
C PHE A 116 3.27 -4.53 5.58
N SER A 117 2.59 -3.53 6.13
CA SER A 117 1.19 -3.23 5.80
C SER A 117 1.00 -2.90 4.33
N GLY A 118 1.87 -2.02 3.76
CA GLY A 118 1.84 -1.64 2.35
C GLY A 118 2.11 -2.81 1.41
N ALA A 119 3.13 -3.63 1.71
CA ALA A 119 3.43 -4.83 0.94
C ALA A 119 2.28 -5.85 0.97
N THR A 120 1.58 -5.96 2.11
CA THR A 120 0.39 -6.81 2.26
C THR A 120 -0.80 -6.22 1.49
N HIS A 121 -0.99 -4.90 1.55
CA HIS A 121 -2.00 -4.19 0.78
C HIS A 121 -1.85 -4.45 -0.72
N ASP A 122 -0.62 -4.37 -1.25
CA ASP A 122 -0.34 -4.62 -2.66
C ASP A 122 -0.82 -6.02 -3.10
N VAL A 123 -0.44 -7.06 -2.34
CA VAL A 123 -0.87 -8.44 -2.62
C VAL A 123 -2.40 -8.56 -2.60
N ALA A 124 -3.03 -7.94 -1.62
CA ALA A 124 -4.48 -7.97 -1.49
C ALA A 124 -5.19 -7.20 -2.61
N ALA A 125 -4.67 -6.02 -2.98
CA ALA A 125 -5.21 -5.16 -4.03
C ALA A 125 -5.15 -5.84 -5.40
N ASP A 126 -3.99 -6.40 -5.75
CA ASP A 126 -3.81 -7.17 -6.98
C ASP A 126 -4.72 -8.41 -6.99
N GLY A 127 -4.88 -9.05 -5.86
CA GLY A 127 -5.81 -10.16 -5.71
C GLY A 127 -7.27 -9.75 -5.90
N VAL A 128 -7.71 -8.58 -5.39
CA VAL A 128 -9.06 -8.04 -5.67
C VAL A 128 -9.24 -7.79 -7.15
N TYR A 129 -8.25 -7.18 -7.81
CA TYR A 129 -8.27 -6.91 -9.24
C TYR A 129 -8.44 -8.18 -10.06
N MET A 130 -7.62 -9.21 -9.80
CA MET A 130 -7.63 -10.46 -10.55
C MET A 130 -8.93 -11.25 -10.36
N VAL A 131 -9.51 -11.26 -9.16
CA VAL A 131 -10.74 -12.02 -8.86
C VAL A 131 -12.00 -11.29 -9.30
N SER A 132 -11.99 -9.94 -9.30
CA SER A 132 -13.18 -9.14 -9.59
C SER A 132 -13.38 -8.85 -11.08
N LEU A 133 -12.38 -9.07 -11.93
CA LEU A 133 -12.40 -8.73 -13.35
C LEU A 133 -12.20 -9.95 -14.24
N SER A 134 -12.88 -9.97 -15.40
CA SER A 134 -12.58 -10.90 -16.48
C SER A 134 -11.19 -10.63 -17.06
N LYS A 135 -10.61 -11.59 -17.79
CA LYS A 135 -9.31 -11.39 -18.45
C LYS A 135 -9.30 -10.21 -19.41
N ASP A 136 -10.40 -10.01 -20.12
CA ASP A 136 -10.56 -8.90 -21.06
C ASP A 136 -10.64 -7.55 -20.33
N ASP A 137 -11.36 -7.49 -19.21
CA ASP A 137 -11.42 -6.30 -18.38
C ASP A 137 -10.07 -6.02 -17.71
N GLN A 138 -9.35 -7.04 -17.25
CA GLN A 138 -7.99 -6.88 -16.72
C GLN A 138 -7.08 -6.23 -17.76
N ALA A 139 -7.09 -6.72 -18.99
CA ALA A 139 -6.31 -6.13 -20.07
C ALA A 139 -6.74 -4.68 -20.40
N ARG A 140 -8.05 -4.40 -20.34
CA ARG A 140 -8.60 -3.07 -20.61
C ARG A 140 -8.23 -2.03 -19.53
N TYR A 141 -8.20 -2.43 -18.26
CA TYR A 141 -8.00 -1.52 -17.13
C TYR A 141 -6.57 -1.51 -16.57
N ILE A 142 -5.64 -2.29 -17.13
CA ILE A 142 -4.25 -2.33 -16.65
C ILE A 142 -3.55 -0.96 -16.70
N GLY A 143 -3.87 -0.15 -17.71
CA GLY A 143 -3.35 1.20 -17.81
C GLY A 143 -3.80 2.13 -16.66
N TRP A 144 -5.00 1.90 -16.13
CA TRP A 144 -5.53 2.66 -15.00
C TRP A 144 -4.79 2.34 -13.69
N GLN A 145 -4.38 1.08 -13.49
CA GLN A 145 -3.53 0.70 -12.36
C GLN A 145 -2.25 1.54 -12.34
N GLY A 146 -1.49 1.51 -13.44
CA GLY A 146 -0.24 2.25 -13.56
C GLY A 146 -0.43 3.76 -13.47
N ALA A 147 -1.49 4.31 -14.08
CA ALA A 147 -1.78 5.73 -14.05
C ALA A 147 -2.04 6.21 -12.61
N PHE A 148 -2.95 5.59 -11.88
CA PHE A 148 -3.31 6.02 -10.52
C PHE A 148 -2.23 5.72 -9.49
N TYR A 149 -1.47 4.63 -9.68
CA TYR A 149 -0.27 4.38 -8.88
C TYR A 149 0.78 5.51 -9.07
N ASN A 150 1.01 5.97 -10.30
CA ASN A 150 1.93 7.06 -10.56
C ASN A 150 1.39 8.44 -10.15
N ILE A 151 0.08 8.68 -10.26
CA ILE A 151 -0.56 9.88 -9.70
C ILE A 151 -0.35 9.95 -8.18
N ALA A 152 -0.46 8.82 -7.48
CA ALA A 152 -0.16 8.76 -6.05
C ALA A 152 1.29 9.14 -5.74
N LYS A 153 2.24 8.70 -6.57
CA LYS A 153 3.65 9.08 -6.43
C LYS A 153 3.85 10.59 -6.55
N ILE A 154 3.22 11.21 -7.55
CA ILE A 154 3.32 12.67 -7.76
C ILE A 154 2.63 13.42 -6.62
N ALA A 155 1.49 12.93 -6.12
CA ALA A 155 0.75 13.58 -5.04
C ALA A 155 1.45 13.48 -3.68
N ALA A 156 2.33 12.48 -3.48
CA ALA A 156 3.04 12.25 -2.23
C ALA A 156 4.37 13.01 -2.12
N THR A 157 4.87 13.57 -3.23
CA THR A 157 6.12 14.35 -3.30
C THR A 157 5.87 15.83 -3.45
#